data_6325b5cbf873749c9b4a210c3a8096ed
#
_entry.id   6325b5cbf873749c9b4a210c3a8096ed
#
_cell.length_a   1.000
_cell.length_b   1.000
_cell.length_c   1.000
_cell.angle_alpha   90.00
_cell.angle_beta   90.00
_cell.angle_gamma   90.00
#
_symmetry.space_group_name_H-M   'P 1'
#
loop_
_entity.id
_entity.type
_entity.pdbx_description
1 polymer ?
#
loop_
_entity_poly.entity_id
_entity_poly.type
_entity_poly.pdbx_seq_one_letter_code
_entity_poly.pdbx_strand_id
1 'polypeptide(L)'
;MSQTVHQPPTPGSPDAVLASVRAARHAELAATARVLADAVEWAGMHEVPAGDGDVFSWCGNSIPLAGEGAPEIAEHAVAEFATVLGVSTDAGRALVGQALELAYRLPETWKGVQALSIPAWVGRRVADHTIALSQEAAGFVDRQVAAVAGKIGPVQLDRLITEARARFMAETLPADEYDCPDRRHVSIDADRVSFDGTVEIRAEVDLPDALDLDQALAVTAGQLKNLGSIESLDARRAAALGEIARNQLALTYPTDPTGRAEPTADALDEAQPVGTRAETPTRRPGRQSRPVTLFLHLSDEAVASAGGVGRCENTRTPISIEAIRDWCGNPDTVVTIRPVLDLEDHVHVEAYEVPDRLQAQVDQRDLTCVFPWCTRPARGCDHDHVIPHAGGGTTCSCNLAALCRRHHRLKTHTPWRYVMPEPGLYVWTSPHGYVFLRDHTGTTDVTPPSLTAIPGCQAPSDTDPPDQ
;
A
#
# COMPACT_ATOMS: atom_id res chain seq x y z
N MET A 1 1.32 52.98 28.19
CA MET A 1 1.50 51.72 27.43
C MET A 1 1.54 52.12 25.95
N SER A 2 2.78 52.22 25.37
CA SER A 2 2.96 52.55 23.96
C SER A 2 2.53 51.37 23.11
N GLN A 3 1.51 51.56 22.31
CA GLN A 3 1.16 50.62 21.22
C GLN A 3 2.28 50.68 20.15
N THR A 4 3.06 49.67 20.07
CA THR A 4 4.01 49.45 18.97
C THR A 4 3.18 49.21 17.71
N VAL A 5 3.08 50.20 16.85
CA VAL A 5 2.48 50.08 15.51
C VAL A 5 3.39 49.15 14.73
N HIS A 6 2.98 47.90 14.50
CA HIS A 6 3.69 46.98 13.63
C HIS A 6 3.58 47.50 12.20
N GLN A 7 4.66 48.05 11.67
CA GLN A 7 4.76 48.41 10.26
C GLN A 7 4.73 47.12 9.41
N PRO A 8 3.99 47.10 8.29
CA PRO A 8 4.01 45.92 7.41
C PRO A 8 5.43 45.65 6.91
N PRO A 9 5.87 44.36 6.81
CA PRO A 9 7.22 44.03 6.44
C PRO A 9 7.54 44.49 5.01
N THR A 10 8.75 45.02 4.80
CA THR A 10 9.23 45.45 3.48
C THR A 10 9.39 44.26 2.55
N PRO A 11 8.83 44.27 1.31
CA PRO A 11 9.02 43.19 0.35
C PRO A 11 10.51 42.83 0.16
N GLY A 12 10.83 41.53 0.18
CA GLY A 12 12.20 41.02 0.05
C GLY A 12 13.06 41.07 1.31
N SER A 13 12.54 41.54 2.46
CA SER A 13 13.23 41.50 3.73
C SER A 13 13.08 40.09 4.41
N PRO A 14 14.01 39.69 5.31
CA PRO A 14 13.87 38.47 6.10
C PRO A 14 12.53 38.38 6.85
N ASP A 15 12.05 39.50 7.38
CA ASP A 15 10.75 39.57 8.06
C ASP A 15 9.57 39.28 7.14
N ALA A 16 9.63 39.73 5.89
CA ALA A 16 8.63 39.44 4.88
C ALA A 16 8.62 37.94 4.52
N VAL A 17 9.79 37.33 4.42
CA VAL A 17 9.90 35.87 4.17
C VAL A 17 9.32 35.08 5.36
N LEU A 18 9.66 35.44 6.60
CA LEU A 18 9.13 34.76 7.78
C LEU A 18 7.62 34.95 7.91
N ALA A 19 7.09 36.13 7.60
CA ALA A 19 5.65 36.38 7.56
C ALA A 19 4.96 35.52 6.50
N SER A 20 5.57 35.38 5.30
CA SER A 20 5.07 34.50 4.24
C SER A 20 5.06 33.04 4.66
N VAL A 21 6.13 32.54 5.27
CA VAL A 21 6.21 31.15 5.80
C VAL A 21 5.10 30.92 6.82
N ARG A 22 4.87 31.87 7.73
CA ARG A 22 3.80 31.76 8.73
C ARG A 22 2.41 31.75 8.10
N ALA A 23 2.17 32.56 7.09
CA ALA A 23 0.92 32.58 6.35
C ALA A 23 0.69 31.27 5.59
N ALA A 24 1.71 30.76 4.89
CA ALA A 24 1.66 29.49 4.18
C ALA A 24 1.37 28.32 5.14
N ARG A 25 2.02 28.31 6.31
CA ARG A 25 1.75 27.30 7.33
C ARG A 25 0.31 27.35 7.86
N HIS A 26 -0.22 28.53 8.05
CA HIS A 26 -1.62 28.69 8.46
C HIS A 26 -2.60 28.21 7.38
N ALA A 27 -2.33 28.53 6.12
CA ALA A 27 -3.14 28.07 4.99
C ALA A 27 -3.10 26.54 4.86
N GLU A 28 -1.94 25.90 5.03
CA GLU A 28 -1.79 24.45 5.05
C GLU A 28 -2.63 23.79 6.16
N LEU A 29 -2.57 24.33 7.38
CA LEU A 29 -3.38 23.82 8.50
C LEU A 29 -4.87 23.97 8.22
N ALA A 30 -5.30 25.11 7.68
CA ALA A 30 -6.69 25.34 7.33
C ALA A 30 -7.18 24.40 6.22
N ALA A 31 -6.38 24.20 5.17
CA ALA A 31 -6.72 23.30 4.08
C ALA A 31 -6.85 21.84 4.56
N THR A 32 -5.92 21.37 5.40
CA THR A 32 -5.97 19.99 5.93
C THR A 32 -7.14 19.78 6.89
N ALA A 33 -7.47 20.78 7.73
CA ALA A 33 -8.65 20.71 8.59
C ALA A 33 -9.96 20.72 7.77
N ARG A 34 -9.99 21.48 6.65
CA ARG A 34 -11.13 21.52 5.75
C ARG A 34 -11.36 20.17 5.06
N VAL A 35 -10.30 19.50 4.58
CA VAL A 35 -10.42 18.16 3.98
C VAL A 35 -11.06 17.17 4.96
N LEU A 36 -10.73 17.24 6.25
CA LEU A 36 -11.36 16.37 7.26
C LEU A 36 -12.84 16.73 7.47
N ALA A 37 -13.18 18.04 7.45
CA ALA A 37 -14.58 18.46 7.55
C ALA A 37 -15.40 18.00 6.33
N ASP A 38 -14.84 18.14 5.13
CA ASP A 38 -15.45 17.66 3.88
C ASP A 38 -15.61 16.14 3.87
N ALA A 39 -14.66 15.39 4.47
CA ALA A 39 -14.77 13.93 4.63
C ALA A 39 -15.94 13.53 5.53
N VAL A 40 -16.19 14.26 6.63
CA VAL A 40 -17.34 14.04 7.51
C VAL A 40 -18.64 14.38 6.80
N GLU A 41 -18.70 15.52 6.10
CA GLU A 41 -19.87 15.93 5.32
C GLU A 41 -20.19 14.90 4.21
N TRP A 42 -19.19 14.48 3.46
CA TRP A 42 -19.32 13.44 2.44
C TRP A 42 -19.83 12.12 3.01
N ALA A 43 -19.29 11.69 4.16
CA ALA A 43 -19.73 10.50 4.84
C ALA A 43 -21.21 10.59 5.27
N GLY A 44 -21.64 11.74 5.79
CA GLY A 44 -23.04 11.99 6.16
C GLY A 44 -24.02 11.92 4.98
N MET A 45 -23.57 12.29 3.75
CA MET A 45 -24.39 12.14 2.54
C MET A 45 -24.53 10.68 2.09
N HIS A 46 -23.67 9.78 2.57
CA HIS A 46 -23.59 8.38 2.18
C HIS A 46 -23.76 7.42 3.37
N GLU A 47 -24.36 7.91 4.44
CA GLU A 47 -24.67 7.09 5.61
C GLU A 47 -25.70 6.00 5.23
N VAL A 48 -25.44 4.77 5.67
CA VAL A 48 -26.36 3.65 5.51
C VAL A 48 -27.00 3.36 6.87
N PRO A 49 -28.32 3.52 7.02
CA PRO A 49 -29.00 3.21 8.27
C PRO A 49 -28.80 1.74 8.67
N ALA A 50 -28.55 1.50 9.95
CA ALA A 50 -28.38 0.15 10.48
C ALA A 50 -29.66 -0.67 10.23
N GLY A 51 -29.56 -1.73 9.45
CA GLY A 51 -30.67 -2.66 9.13
C GLY A 51 -31.31 -2.50 7.75
N ASP A 52 -30.98 -1.45 6.98
CA ASP A 52 -31.55 -1.21 5.64
C ASP A 52 -30.72 -1.82 4.49
N GLY A 53 -29.60 -2.48 4.83
CA GLY A 53 -28.75 -3.12 3.82
C GLY A 53 -29.44 -4.32 3.19
N ASP A 54 -29.81 -4.23 1.91
CA ASP A 54 -30.15 -5.39 1.10
C ASP A 54 -28.89 -6.26 0.98
N VAL A 55 -28.89 -7.38 1.69
CA VAL A 55 -27.74 -8.32 1.79
C VAL A 55 -27.26 -8.79 0.41
N PHE A 56 -28.08 -8.63 -0.63
CA PHE A 56 -27.77 -9.00 -2.01
C PHE A 56 -27.30 -7.83 -2.88
N SER A 57 -27.38 -6.58 -2.41
CA SER A 57 -26.92 -5.40 -3.15
C SER A 57 -25.57 -4.95 -2.63
N TRP A 58 -24.54 -5.01 -3.48
CA TRP A 58 -23.21 -4.49 -3.13
C TRP A 58 -23.24 -2.97 -2.85
N CYS A 59 -24.14 -2.23 -3.50
CA CYS A 59 -24.34 -0.81 -3.27
C CYS A 59 -24.97 -0.50 -1.89
N GLY A 60 -25.60 -1.47 -1.26
CA GLY A 60 -26.18 -1.37 0.08
C GLY A 60 -25.24 -1.80 1.21
N ASN A 61 -24.02 -2.29 0.89
CA ASN A 61 -23.08 -2.68 1.93
C ASN A 61 -22.55 -1.46 2.67
N SER A 62 -22.86 -1.40 3.96
CA SER A 62 -22.23 -0.45 4.87
C SER A 62 -20.88 -0.96 5.35
N ILE A 63 -19.99 -0.03 5.64
CA ILE A 63 -18.70 -0.34 6.26
C ILE A 63 -18.47 0.54 7.48
N PRO A 64 -18.11 -0.05 8.63
CA PRO A 64 -17.61 0.70 9.76
C PRO A 64 -16.17 1.16 9.46
N LEU A 65 -15.95 2.46 9.45
CA LEU A 65 -14.62 3.06 9.24
C LEU A 65 -14.02 3.65 10.51
N ALA A 66 -14.85 3.91 11.52
CA ALA A 66 -14.46 4.45 12.82
C ALA A 66 -14.98 3.52 13.93
N GLY A 67 -14.70 3.86 15.19
CA GLY A 67 -15.10 3.06 16.32
C GLY A 67 -16.60 3.12 16.60
N GLU A 68 -17.03 2.38 17.62
CA GLU A 68 -18.41 2.24 18.04
C GLU A 68 -19.10 3.61 18.27
N GLY A 69 -20.30 3.77 17.69
CA GLY A 69 -21.08 5.00 17.78
C GLY A 69 -20.83 6.00 16.65
N ALA A 70 -19.86 5.77 15.77
CA ALA A 70 -19.71 6.51 14.53
C ALA A 70 -20.64 5.93 13.43
N PRO A 71 -21.08 6.73 12.44
CA PRO A 71 -21.93 6.26 11.36
C PRO A 71 -21.19 5.30 10.43
N GLU A 72 -21.92 4.30 9.93
CA GLU A 72 -21.46 3.44 8.83
C GLU A 72 -21.82 4.09 7.50
N ILE A 73 -20.94 3.95 6.52
CA ILE A 73 -21.12 4.55 5.20
C ILE A 73 -21.09 3.50 4.09
N ALA A 74 -21.67 3.84 2.96
CA ALA A 74 -21.66 2.99 1.77
C ALA A 74 -20.22 2.79 1.27
N GLU A 75 -19.80 1.53 1.07
CA GLU A 75 -18.43 1.18 0.68
C GLU A 75 -17.97 1.90 -0.60
N HIS A 76 -18.86 2.06 -1.58
CA HIS A 76 -18.54 2.67 -2.87
C HIS A 76 -18.25 4.18 -2.78
N ALA A 77 -18.79 4.88 -1.78
CA ALA A 77 -18.61 6.33 -1.64
C ALA A 77 -17.16 6.73 -1.37
N VAL A 78 -16.40 5.86 -0.68
CA VAL A 78 -14.99 6.13 -0.35
C VAL A 78 -14.12 6.25 -1.59
N ALA A 79 -14.40 5.44 -2.62
CA ALA A 79 -13.56 5.40 -3.81
C ALA A 79 -13.54 6.73 -4.56
N GLU A 80 -14.68 7.40 -4.68
CA GLU A 80 -14.76 8.70 -5.37
C GLU A 80 -14.08 9.80 -4.58
N PHE A 81 -14.37 9.91 -3.27
CA PHE A 81 -13.70 10.87 -2.41
C PHE A 81 -12.18 10.72 -2.44
N ALA A 82 -11.68 9.49 -2.32
CA ALA A 82 -10.26 9.19 -2.38
C ALA A 82 -9.63 9.59 -3.72
N THR A 83 -10.32 9.29 -4.83
CA THR A 83 -9.82 9.57 -6.18
C THR A 83 -9.73 11.08 -6.44
N VAL A 84 -10.74 11.86 -6.03
CA VAL A 84 -10.72 13.33 -6.12
C VAL A 84 -9.62 13.94 -5.24
N LEU A 85 -9.36 13.32 -4.07
CA LEU A 85 -8.25 13.74 -3.20
C LEU A 85 -6.87 13.37 -3.75
N GLY A 86 -6.79 12.54 -4.79
CA GLY A 86 -5.53 12.09 -5.38
C GLY A 86 -4.83 10.98 -4.61
N VAL A 87 -5.58 10.16 -3.86
CA VAL A 87 -5.04 9.06 -3.05
C VAL A 87 -5.71 7.73 -3.41
N SER A 88 -5.08 6.62 -3.01
CA SER A 88 -5.68 5.31 -3.18
C SER A 88 -6.97 5.15 -2.35
N THR A 89 -7.87 4.27 -2.77
CA THR A 89 -9.09 3.97 -2.03
C THR A 89 -8.79 3.53 -0.58
N ASP A 90 -7.71 2.78 -0.35
CA ASP A 90 -7.33 2.36 1.00
C ASP A 90 -6.85 3.54 1.87
N ALA A 91 -6.09 4.48 1.30
CA ALA A 91 -5.72 5.72 1.99
C ALA A 91 -6.93 6.62 2.25
N GLY A 92 -7.88 6.66 1.31
CA GLY A 92 -9.16 7.36 1.49
C GLY A 92 -10.00 6.75 2.61
N ARG A 93 -10.07 5.42 2.71
CA ARG A 93 -10.75 4.72 3.82
C ARG A 93 -10.17 5.11 5.18
N ALA A 94 -8.85 5.11 5.29
CA ALA A 94 -8.17 5.54 6.52
C ALA A 94 -8.49 7.00 6.86
N LEU A 95 -8.43 7.90 5.87
CA LEU A 95 -8.71 9.33 6.10
C LEU A 95 -10.16 9.59 6.52
N VAL A 96 -11.13 8.99 5.83
CA VAL A 96 -12.56 9.14 6.19
C VAL A 96 -12.82 8.53 7.56
N GLY A 97 -12.26 7.34 7.86
CA GLY A 97 -12.38 6.72 9.18
C GLY A 97 -11.82 7.61 10.30
N GLN A 98 -10.62 8.17 10.10
CA GLN A 98 -10.01 9.12 11.03
C GLN A 98 -10.86 10.38 11.23
N ALA A 99 -11.44 10.90 10.14
CA ALA A 99 -12.31 12.09 10.22
C ALA A 99 -13.60 11.81 11.02
N LEU A 100 -14.23 10.66 10.77
CA LEU A 100 -15.40 10.20 11.52
C LEU A 100 -15.07 9.95 13.00
N GLU A 101 -13.96 9.28 13.29
CA GLU A 101 -13.49 9.07 14.66
C GLU A 101 -13.33 10.39 15.40
N LEU A 102 -12.66 11.36 14.77
CA LEU A 102 -12.48 12.69 15.32
C LEU A 102 -13.81 13.40 15.58
N ALA A 103 -14.70 13.41 14.60
CA ALA A 103 -15.94 14.18 14.68
C ALA A 103 -16.95 13.59 15.69
N TYR A 104 -17.07 12.26 15.75
CA TYR A 104 -18.12 11.59 16.54
C TYR A 104 -17.63 11.10 17.90
N ARG A 105 -16.34 10.78 18.04
CA ARG A 105 -15.83 10.16 19.26
C ARG A 105 -14.76 10.97 19.99
N LEU A 106 -14.13 11.95 19.30
CA LEU A 106 -13.08 12.80 19.87
C LEU A 106 -13.43 14.29 19.75
N PRO A 107 -14.58 14.75 20.28
CA PRO A 107 -15.11 16.08 20.01
C PRO A 107 -14.20 17.23 20.45
N GLU A 108 -13.43 17.09 21.53
CA GLU A 108 -12.53 18.16 22.00
C GLU A 108 -11.28 18.26 21.09
N THR A 109 -10.71 17.13 20.69
CA THR A 109 -9.63 17.11 19.68
C THR A 109 -10.11 17.63 18.35
N TRP A 110 -11.33 17.27 17.92
CA TRP A 110 -11.96 17.78 16.70
C TRP A 110 -12.09 19.31 16.72
N LYS A 111 -12.60 19.89 17.81
CA LYS A 111 -12.66 21.36 17.96
C LYS A 111 -11.28 21.99 17.84
N GLY A 112 -10.26 21.37 18.46
CA GLY A 112 -8.88 21.83 18.36
C GLY A 112 -8.34 21.81 16.93
N VAL A 113 -8.67 20.78 16.14
CA VAL A 113 -8.29 20.68 14.73
C VAL A 113 -8.99 21.75 13.89
N GLN A 114 -10.31 21.93 14.07
CA GLN A 114 -11.07 22.94 13.33
C GLN A 114 -10.66 24.38 13.71
N ALA A 115 -10.24 24.60 14.96
CA ALA A 115 -9.69 25.88 15.43
C ALA A 115 -8.21 26.09 15.07
N LEU A 116 -7.57 25.14 14.35
CA LEU A 116 -6.17 25.15 13.95
C LEU A 116 -5.17 25.17 15.13
N SER A 117 -5.63 24.88 16.33
CA SER A 117 -4.80 24.76 17.52
C SER A 117 -4.12 23.37 17.64
N ILE A 118 -4.73 22.36 17.03
CA ILE A 118 -4.19 21.01 16.88
C ILE A 118 -4.02 20.75 15.38
N PRO A 119 -2.80 20.42 14.90
CA PRO A 119 -2.60 20.05 13.50
C PRO A 119 -3.42 18.81 13.12
N ALA A 120 -4.01 18.80 11.92
CA ALA A 120 -4.83 17.69 11.44
C ALA A 120 -4.12 16.34 11.50
N TRP A 121 -2.83 16.27 11.20
CA TRP A 121 -2.04 15.03 11.27
C TRP A 121 -1.92 14.49 12.70
N VAL A 122 -1.89 15.35 13.72
CA VAL A 122 -1.91 14.94 15.15
C VAL A 122 -3.27 14.33 15.47
N GLY A 123 -4.36 15.02 15.11
CA GLY A 123 -5.72 14.51 15.29
C GLY A 123 -5.91 13.14 14.64
N ARG A 124 -5.52 13.00 13.38
CA ARG A 124 -5.58 11.73 12.64
C ARG A 124 -4.80 10.60 13.34
N ARG A 125 -3.62 10.92 13.85
CA ARG A 125 -2.82 9.94 14.60
C ARG A 125 -3.53 9.49 15.88
N VAL A 126 -4.16 10.40 16.62
CA VAL A 126 -4.95 10.04 17.80
C VAL A 126 -6.12 9.16 17.40
N ALA A 127 -6.83 9.51 16.32
CA ALA A 127 -7.93 8.72 15.79
C ALA A 127 -7.52 7.28 15.46
N ASP A 128 -6.38 7.07 14.80
CA ASP A 128 -5.88 5.73 14.48
C ASP A 128 -5.75 4.83 15.74
N HIS A 129 -5.39 5.42 16.88
CA HIS A 129 -5.18 4.67 18.11
C HIS A 129 -6.48 4.50 18.94
N THR A 130 -7.55 5.24 18.63
CA THR A 130 -8.79 5.21 19.40
C THR A 130 -9.92 4.42 18.73
N ILE A 131 -9.84 4.14 17.43
CA ILE A 131 -10.88 3.40 16.67
C ILE A 131 -11.27 2.08 17.36
N ALA A 132 -10.30 1.34 17.89
CA ALA A 132 -10.52 0.07 18.56
C ALA A 132 -10.92 0.19 20.04
N LEU A 133 -11.02 1.40 20.57
CA LEU A 133 -11.39 1.63 21.97
C LEU A 133 -12.91 1.72 22.14
N SER A 134 -13.41 1.41 23.36
CA SER A 134 -14.79 1.72 23.73
C SER A 134 -15.05 3.24 23.69
N GLN A 135 -16.32 3.65 23.62
CA GLN A 135 -16.68 5.06 23.63
C GLN A 135 -16.12 5.83 24.83
N GLU A 136 -16.15 5.20 26.01
CA GLU A 136 -15.67 5.80 27.26
C GLU A 136 -14.15 5.95 27.26
N ALA A 137 -13.42 4.94 26.77
CA ALA A 137 -11.97 4.95 26.66
C ALA A 137 -11.50 6.02 25.65
N ALA A 138 -12.14 6.11 24.49
CA ALA A 138 -11.87 7.14 23.48
C ALA A 138 -12.12 8.55 24.04
N GLY A 139 -13.23 8.76 24.75
CA GLY A 139 -13.53 10.04 25.40
C GLY A 139 -12.55 10.42 26.51
N PHE A 140 -11.97 9.44 27.21
CA PHE A 140 -10.87 9.71 28.16
C PHE A 140 -9.63 10.22 27.44
N VAL A 141 -9.21 9.55 26.35
CA VAL A 141 -8.06 9.97 25.53
C VAL A 141 -8.27 11.36 24.96
N ASP A 142 -9.46 11.64 24.42
CA ASP A 142 -9.82 12.93 23.85
C ASP A 142 -9.58 14.10 24.81
N ARG A 143 -10.08 13.99 26.02
CA ARG A 143 -9.90 15.04 27.06
C ARG A 143 -8.43 15.28 27.41
N GLN A 144 -7.63 14.22 27.48
CA GLN A 144 -6.20 14.33 27.81
C GLN A 144 -5.39 14.97 26.67
N VAL A 145 -5.67 14.57 25.43
CA VAL A 145 -5.00 15.13 24.24
C VAL A 145 -5.36 16.60 24.04
N ALA A 146 -6.64 16.94 24.18
CA ALA A 146 -7.10 18.31 24.04
C ALA A 146 -6.50 19.25 25.10
N ALA A 147 -6.34 18.79 26.35
CA ALA A 147 -5.75 19.56 27.44
C ALA A 147 -4.32 20.03 27.14
N VAL A 148 -3.55 19.28 26.35
CA VAL A 148 -2.19 19.65 25.96
C VAL A 148 -2.12 20.24 24.53
N ALA A 149 -3.26 20.56 23.93
CA ALA A 149 -3.39 21.10 22.57
C ALA A 149 -2.60 20.28 21.52
N GLY A 150 -2.69 18.96 21.61
CA GLY A 150 -2.01 18.07 20.69
C GLY A 150 -0.48 18.00 20.80
N LYS A 151 0.13 18.59 21.83
CA LYS A 151 1.56 18.50 22.12
C LYS A 151 1.91 17.18 22.79
N ILE A 152 1.39 16.07 22.25
CA ILE A 152 1.62 14.72 22.77
C ILE A 152 2.57 13.98 21.82
N GLY A 153 3.64 13.43 22.38
CA GLY A 153 4.57 12.58 21.63
C GLY A 153 4.02 11.16 21.45
N PRO A 154 4.60 10.37 20.51
CA PRO A 154 4.17 8.99 20.25
C PRO A 154 4.11 8.14 21.51
N VAL A 155 5.20 8.09 22.28
CA VAL A 155 5.32 7.29 23.51
C VAL A 155 4.31 7.71 24.57
N GLN A 156 4.00 9.01 24.67
CA GLN A 156 3.00 9.51 25.60
C GLN A 156 1.60 9.09 25.18
N LEU A 157 1.31 9.13 23.87
CA LEU A 157 0.04 8.66 23.30
C LEU A 157 -0.13 7.16 23.59
N ASP A 158 0.89 6.33 23.32
CA ASP A 158 0.83 4.89 23.56
C ASP A 158 0.55 4.57 25.05
N ARG A 159 1.21 5.28 25.96
CA ARG A 159 0.94 5.15 27.42
C ARG A 159 -0.49 5.54 27.77
N LEU A 160 -0.99 6.61 27.18
CA LEU A 160 -2.36 7.08 27.40
C LEU A 160 -3.40 6.06 26.88
N ILE A 161 -3.15 5.45 25.73
CA ILE A 161 -3.99 4.39 25.18
C ILE A 161 -4.00 3.15 26.10
N THR A 162 -2.82 2.74 26.55
CA THR A 162 -2.70 1.62 27.50
C THR A 162 -3.47 1.90 28.80
N GLU A 163 -3.37 3.12 29.32
CA GLU A 163 -4.13 3.54 30.51
C GLU A 163 -5.64 3.55 30.25
N ALA A 164 -6.08 4.03 29.09
CA ALA A 164 -7.49 4.03 28.72
C ALA A 164 -8.06 2.62 28.65
N ARG A 165 -7.35 1.68 28.00
CA ARG A 165 -7.73 0.27 27.95
C ARG A 165 -7.84 -0.34 29.34
N ALA A 166 -6.82 -0.17 30.19
CA ALA A 166 -6.81 -0.71 31.53
C ALA A 166 -7.97 -0.18 32.40
N ARG A 167 -8.39 1.09 32.23
CA ARG A 167 -9.47 1.69 33.00
C ARG A 167 -10.87 1.35 32.53
N PHE A 168 -11.09 1.26 31.23
CA PHE A 168 -12.43 1.22 30.64
C PHE A 168 -12.74 -0.07 29.88
N MET A 169 -11.74 -0.93 29.64
CA MET A 169 -11.87 -2.14 28.84
C MET A 169 -11.25 -3.36 29.51
N ALA A 170 -11.10 -3.33 30.84
CA ALA A 170 -10.44 -4.40 31.60
C ALA A 170 -11.09 -5.79 31.42
N GLU A 171 -12.41 -5.85 31.21
CA GLU A 171 -13.16 -7.11 31.01
C GLU A 171 -12.99 -7.70 29.60
N THR A 172 -12.58 -6.89 28.62
CA THR A 172 -12.37 -7.32 27.23
C THR A 172 -10.92 -7.68 26.94
N LEU A 173 -10.02 -7.38 27.88
CA LEU A 173 -8.62 -7.77 27.76
C LEU A 173 -8.47 -9.23 28.19
N PRO A 174 -7.86 -10.11 27.36
CA PRO A 174 -7.42 -11.43 27.82
C PRO A 174 -6.57 -11.27 29.09
N ALA A 175 -6.65 -12.23 30.00
CA ALA A 175 -5.97 -12.15 31.31
C ALA A 175 -4.44 -11.92 31.22
N ASP A 176 -3.86 -12.18 30.07
CA ASP A 176 -2.46 -12.06 29.69
C ASP A 176 -2.08 -10.65 29.18
N GLU A 177 -3.04 -9.78 28.86
CA GLU A 177 -2.84 -8.45 28.28
C GLU A 177 -2.67 -7.30 29.33
N TYR A 178 -2.67 -7.63 30.63
CA TYR A 178 -2.28 -6.68 31.69
C TYR A 178 -0.79 -6.36 31.67
N ASP A 179 -0.02 -7.11 30.90
CA ASP A 179 1.37 -6.80 30.61
C ASP A 179 1.42 -5.89 29.37
N CYS A 180 2.33 -4.92 29.39
CA CYS A 180 2.65 -3.97 28.33
C CYS A 180 2.35 -4.57 26.94
N PRO A 181 1.68 -3.85 26.00
CA PRO A 181 1.33 -4.44 24.70
C PRO A 181 2.54 -5.17 24.15
N ASP A 182 2.38 -6.45 23.85
CA ASP A 182 3.47 -7.28 23.36
C ASP A 182 4.05 -6.64 22.11
N ARG A 183 5.21 -6.01 22.25
CA ARG A 183 5.91 -5.34 21.14
C ARG A 183 6.75 -6.30 20.32
N ARG A 184 6.83 -7.56 20.78
CA ARG A 184 7.62 -8.56 20.09
C ARG A 184 7.09 -8.78 18.69
N HIS A 185 7.96 -8.58 17.72
CA HIS A 185 7.63 -8.78 16.32
C HIS A 185 8.90 -9.07 15.52
N VAL A 186 8.72 -9.72 14.40
CA VAL A 186 9.72 -9.82 13.35
C VAL A 186 9.07 -9.38 12.05
N SER A 187 9.59 -8.35 11.43
CA SER A 187 9.12 -7.86 10.14
C SER A 187 10.24 -7.89 9.11
N ILE A 188 9.90 -8.31 7.91
CA ILE A 188 10.78 -8.29 6.74
C ILE A 188 10.18 -7.26 5.77
N ASP A 189 10.90 -6.16 5.53
CA ASP A 189 10.43 -5.07 4.68
C ASP A 189 10.63 -5.42 3.20
N ALA A 190 9.83 -6.36 2.70
CA ALA A 190 9.89 -6.80 1.32
C ALA A 190 9.49 -5.72 0.30
N ASP A 191 8.85 -4.64 0.75
CA ASP A 191 8.48 -3.49 -0.10
C ASP A 191 9.67 -2.52 -0.31
N ARG A 192 10.76 -2.68 0.46
CA ARG A 192 11.97 -1.85 0.41
C ARG A 192 13.23 -2.67 0.19
N VAL A 193 13.25 -3.35 -0.94
CA VAL A 193 14.46 -4.07 -1.37
C VAL A 193 15.46 -3.09 -1.98
N SER A 194 16.74 -3.16 -1.56
CA SER A 194 17.80 -2.35 -2.16
C SER A 194 18.11 -2.81 -3.59
N PHE A 195 18.80 -1.97 -4.36
CA PHE A 195 19.23 -2.30 -5.72
C PHE A 195 20.13 -3.57 -5.77
N ASP A 196 20.90 -3.81 -4.72
CA ASP A 196 21.76 -5.00 -4.58
C ASP A 196 21.01 -6.22 -4.05
N GLY A 197 19.67 -6.15 -3.95
CA GLY A 197 18.84 -7.27 -3.55
C GLY A 197 18.82 -7.56 -2.04
N THR A 198 19.27 -6.62 -1.20
CA THR A 198 19.17 -6.74 0.27
C THR A 198 17.88 -6.15 0.80
N VAL A 199 17.39 -6.71 1.92
CA VAL A 199 16.15 -6.29 2.57
C VAL A 199 16.41 -6.06 4.06
N GLU A 200 15.73 -5.08 4.64
CA GLU A 200 15.82 -4.81 6.08
C GLU A 200 14.92 -5.78 6.87
N ILE A 201 15.48 -6.34 7.94
CA ILE A 201 14.75 -7.13 8.93
C ILE A 201 14.75 -6.34 10.23
N ARG A 202 13.56 -6.08 10.77
CA ARG A 202 13.36 -5.46 12.09
C ARG A 202 12.73 -6.45 13.02
N ALA A 203 13.26 -6.56 14.23
CA ALA A 203 12.71 -7.42 15.24
C ALA A 203 12.77 -6.75 16.63
N GLU A 204 11.73 -6.97 17.42
CA GLU A 204 11.72 -6.73 18.85
C GLU A 204 11.38 -8.06 19.52
N VAL A 205 12.33 -8.61 20.28
CA VAL A 205 12.24 -9.92 20.93
C VAL A 205 12.70 -9.81 22.38
N ASP A 206 12.42 -10.81 23.19
CA ASP A 206 12.90 -10.86 24.59
C ASP A 206 14.44 -10.82 24.66
N LEU A 207 14.97 -10.21 25.69
CA LEU A 207 16.43 -10.08 25.86
C LEU A 207 17.17 -11.41 25.83
N PRO A 208 16.71 -12.50 26.47
CA PRO A 208 17.36 -13.79 26.36
C PRO A 208 17.43 -14.29 24.89
N ASP A 209 16.33 -14.20 24.15
CA ASP A 209 16.27 -14.62 22.74
C ASP A 209 17.19 -13.78 21.85
N ALA A 210 17.28 -12.46 22.12
CA ALA A 210 18.19 -11.57 21.41
C ALA A 210 19.66 -11.95 21.64
N LEU A 211 20.02 -12.32 22.85
CA LEU A 211 21.38 -12.76 23.21
C LEU A 211 21.72 -14.13 22.59
N ASP A 212 20.77 -15.06 22.59
CA ASP A 212 20.95 -16.37 21.95
C ASP A 212 21.11 -16.22 20.44
N LEU A 213 20.32 -15.34 19.80
CA LEU A 213 20.45 -15.02 18.38
C LEU A 213 21.82 -14.37 18.10
N ASP A 214 22.25 -13.41 18.90
CA ASP A 214 23.56 -12.75 18.74
C ASP A 214 24.71 -13.76 18.82
N GLN A 215 24.65 -14.69 19.78
CA GLN A 215 25.62 -15.75 19.92
C GLN A 215 25.60 -16.70 18.71
N ALA A 216 24.44 -17.12 18.26
CA ALA A 216 24.31 -18.00 17.08
C ALA A 216 24.88 -17.34 15.82
N LEU A 217 24.61 -16.04 15.63
CA LEU A 217 25.19 -15.27 14.53
C LEU A 217 26.71 -15.16 14.63
N ALA A 218 27.25 -14.93 15.83
CA ALA A 218 28.70 -14.84 16.04
C ALA A 218 29.41 -16.17 15.74
N VAL A 219 28.87 -17.28 16.21
CA VAL A 219 29.42 -18.63 15.97
C VAL A 219 29.42 -18.98 14.48
N THR A 220 28.27 -18.77 13.83
CA THR A 220 28.12 -19.08 12.39
C THR A 220 28.98 -18.16 11.52
N ALA A 221 29.07 -16.87 11.82
CA ALA A 221 29.97 -15.93 11.12
C ALA A 221 31.45 -16.32 11.29
N GLY A 222 31.83 -16.86 12.47
CA GLY A 222 33.16 -17.42 12.71
C GLY A 222 33.44 -18.68 11.87
N GLN A 223 32.46 -19.56 11.71
CA GLN A 223 32.55 -20.71 10.83
C GLN A 223 32.76 -20.33 9.37
N LEU A 224 31.97 -19.32 8.88
CA LEU A 224 32.13 -18.80 7.52
C LEU A 224 33.52 -18.23 7.28
N LYS A 225 34.12 -17.54 8.25
CA LYS A 225 35.49 -17.06 8.19
C LYS A 225 36.49 -18.24 8.05
N ASN A 226 36.33 -19.28 8.88
CA ASN A 226 37.20 -20.44 8.86
C ASN A 226 37.09 -21.26 7.55
N LEU A 227 35.94 -21.16 6.87
CA LEU A 227 35.72 -21.74 5.53
C LEU A 227 36.28 -20.87 4.40
N GLY A 228 36.94 -19.75 4.72
CA GLY A 228 37.63 -18.90 3.75
C GLY A 228 36.87 -17.68 3.26
N SER A 229 35.75 -17.31 3.91
CA SER A 229 35.03 -16.05 3.54
C SER A 229 35.91 -14.84 3.80
N ILE A 230 36.07 -14.01 2.78
CA ILE A 230 36.80 -12.71 2.83
C ILE A 230 35.93 -11.52 3.19
N GLU A 231 34.63 -11.75 3.35
CA GLU A 231 33.64 -10.72 3.66
C GLU A 231 33.89 -10.03 5.01
N SER A 232 33.29 -8.86 5.20
CA SER A 232 33.30 -8.14 6.49
C SER A 232 32.59 -8.96 7.58
N LEU A 233 32.82 -8.63 8.84
CA LEU A 233 32.12 -9.29 9.94
C LEU A 233 30.58 -9.13 9.81
N ASP A 234 30.14 -7.94 9.46
CA ASP A 234 28.71 -7.63 9.33
C ASP A 234 28.06 -8.39 8.18
N ALA A 235 28.74 -8.48 7.02
CA ALA A 235 28.28 -9.29 5.90
C ALA A 235 28.21 -10.77 6.25
N ARG A 236 29.20 -11.30 6.98
CA ARG A 236 29.16 -12.69 7.47
C ARG A 236 28.05 -12.91 8.49
N ARG A 237 27.75 -11.94 9.36
CA ARG A 237 26.60 -12.03 10.29
C ARG A 237 25.27 -12.05 9.55
N ALA A 238 25.13 -11.24 8.51
CA ALA A 238 23.94 -11.26 7.63
C ALA A 238 23.79 -12.61 6.90
N ALA A 239 24.89 -13.15 6.36
CA ALA A 239 24.92 -14.48 5.75
C ALA A 239 24.60 -15.59 6.78
N ALA A 240 25.10 -15.47 8.01
CA ALA A 240 24.84 -16.39 9.11
C ALA A 240 23.36 -16.47 9.46
N LEU A 241 22.63 -15.35 9.45
CA LEU A 241 21.18 -15.34 9.67
C LEU A 241 20.45 -16.19 8.63
N GLY A 242 20.85 -16.08 7.36
CA GLY A 242 20.32 -16.91 6.29
C GLY A 242 20.65 -18.40 6.45
N GLU A 243 21.86 -18.74 6.94
CA GLU A 243 22.23 -20.14 7.23
C GLU A 243 21.41 -20.74 8.39
N ILE A 244 21.21 -19.98 9.46
CA ILE A 244 20.40 -20.41 10.60
C ILE A 244 18.96 -20.69 10.14
N ALA A 245 18.38 -19.78 9.34
CA ALA A 245 17.03 -19.95 8.80
C ALA A 245 16.93 -21.21 7.91
N ARG A 246 17.90 -21.45 7.02
CA ARG A 246 17.94 -22.65 6.16
C ARG A 246 18.06 -23.94 6.95
N ASN A 247 18.91 -23.95 7.97
CA ASN A 247 19.09 -25.11 8.82
C ASN A 247 17.80 -25.43 9.59
N GLN A 248 17.09 -24.42 10.09
CA GLN A 248 15.81 -24.60 10.78
C GLN A 248 14.73 -25.14 9.85
N LEU A 249 14.63 -24.63 8.62
CA LEU A 249 13.70 -25.16 7.61
C LEU A 249 13.98 -26.62 7.27
N ALA A 250 15.25 -27.02 7.19
CA ALA A 250 15.64 -28.40 6.95
C ALA A 250 15.24 -29.34 8.09
N LEU A 251 15.20 -28.86 9.34
CA LEU A 251 14.77 -29.65 10.51
C LEU A 251 13.25 -29.76 10.62
N THR A 252 12.52 -28.73 10.17
CA THR A 252 11.06 -28.64 10.32
C THR A 252 10.30 -29.50 9.30
N TYR A 253 10.91 -29.78 8.16
CA TYR A 253 10.34 -30.63 7.12
C TYR A 253 11.17 -31.91 6.97
N PRO A 254 10.88 -32.97 7.76
CA PRO A 254 11.52 -34.24 7.55
C PRO A 254 11.16 -34.74 6.16
N THR A 255 12.16 -35.02 5.33
CA THR A 255 11.94 -35.63 4.03
C THR A 255 11.38 -37.03 4.26
N ASP A 256 10.18 -37.27 3.72
CA ASP A 256 9.71 -38.64 3.53
C ASP A 256 10.78 -39.41 2.75
N PRO A 257 11.24 -40.53 3.25
CA PRO A 257 12.27 -41.35 2.58
C PRO A 257 11.86 -41.83 1.18
N THR A 258 10.60 -41.64 0.76
CA THR A 258 10.09 -41.97 -0.58
C THR A 258 10.17 -40.80 -1.59
N GLY A 259 10.58 -39.60 -1.15
CA GLY A 259 10.82 -38.45 -2.06
C GLY A 259 9.60 -37.91 -2.76
N ARG A 260 8.41 -38.20 -2.30
CA ARG A 260 7.15 -37.70 -2.87
C ARG A 260 6.56 -36.60 -1.97
N ALA A 261 6.71 -35.38 -2.39
CA ALA A 261 5.85 -34.31 -1.89
C ALA A 261 4.46 -34.52 -2.47
N GLU A 262 3.42 -34.63 -1.63
CA GLU A 262 2.05 -34.58 -2.13
C GLU A 262 1.77 -33.15 -2.65
N PRO A 263 1.29 -33.00 -3.88
CA PRO A 263 0.91 -31.68 -4.39
C PRO A 263 -0.39 -31.25 -3.68
N THR A 264 -0.37 -30.07 -3.07
CA THR A 264 -1.58 -29.36 -2.72
C THR A 264 -2.40 -29.11 -3.99
N ALA A 265 -3.70 -29.28 -3.93
CA ALA A 265 -4.65 -29.51 -5.02
C ALA A 265 -4.90 -28.34 -6.01
N ASP A 266 -3.94 -27.42 -6.21
CA ASP A 266 -4.09 -26.27 -7.10
C ASP A 266 -3.04 -26.16 -8.22
N ALA A 267 -2.34 -27.24 -8.54
CA ALA A 267 -1.34 -27.24 -9.61
C ALA A 267 -1.59 -28.41 -10.58
N LEU A 268 -2.66 -28.32 -11.34
CA LEU A 268 -2.88 -29.15 -12.54
C LEU A 268 -3.18 -28.23 -13.71
N ASP A 269 -2.19 -27.91 -14.51
CA ASP A 269 -2.36 -28.06 -15.95
C ASP A 269 -1.00 -28.34 -16.62
N GLU A 270 -0.98 -29.43 -17.38
CA GLU A 270 0.19 -29.98 -18.04
C GLU A 270 0.47 -29.24 -19.35
N ALA A 271 1.59 -28.54 -19.45
CA ALA A 271 2.17 -28.21 -20.75
C ALA A 271 3.43 -29.07 -20.94
N GLN A 272 3.40 -29.98 -21.91
CA GLN A 272 4.53 -30.84 -22.30
C GLN A 272 5.72 -30.00 -22.81
N PRO A 273 6.95 -30.28 -22.41
CA PRO A 273 8.12 -29.57 -22.90
C PRO A 273 8.59 -30.16 -24.21
N VAL A 274 8.74 -29.29 -25.22
CA VAL A 274 9.56 -29.59 -26.40
C VAL A 274 11.03 -29.47 -25.99
N GLY A 275 11.76 -30.58 -26.14
CA GLY A 275 13.06 -30.78 -25.53
C GLY A 275 14.22 -30.00 -26.15
N THR A 276 15.09 -29.61 -25.27
CA THR A 276 16.55 -29.73 -25.44
C THR A 276 17.14 -30.16 -24.12
N ARG A 277 17.75 -31.34 -24.15
CA ARG A 277 18.31 -32.03 -23.02
C ARG A 277 19.67 -31.41 -22.69
N ALA A 278 19.67 -30.46 -21.73
CA ALA A 278 20.88 -30.03 -21.03
C ALA A 278 21.14 -31.03 -19.88
N GLU A 279 22.35 -31.50 -19.77
CA GLU A 279 22.79 -32.47 -18.75
C GLU A 279 22.51 -31.91 -17.35
N THR A 280 21.72 -32.64 -16.58
CA THR A 280 21.34 -32.31 -15.21
C THR A 280 22.58 -32.38 -14.31
N PRO A 281 23.01 -31.31 -13.64
CA PRO A 281 24.05 -31.42 -12.63
C PRO A 281 23.53 -32.28 -11.48
N THR A 282 24.33 -33.25 -11.09
CA THR A 282 24.03 -34.22 -10.02
C THR A 282 23.78 -33.48 -8.72
N ARG A 283 22.51 -33.45 -8.29
CA ARG A 283 22.03 -32.85 -7.06
C ARG A 283 22.72 -33.52 -5.86
N ARG A 284 23.41 -32.72 -5.05
CA ARG A 284 23.96 -33.18 -3.77
C ARG A 284 22.78 -33.53 -2.84
N PRO A 285 22.78 -34.73 -2.22
CA PRO A 285 21.72 -35.12 -1.30
C PRO A 285 21.79 -34.25 -0.03
N GLY A 286 20.73 -33.60 0.35
CA GLY A 286 20.55 -32.96 1.67
C GLY A 286 20.21 -31.50 1.73
N ARG A 287 20.23 -30.73 0.62
CA ARG A 287 19.81 -29.33 0.63
C ARG A 287 18.41 -29.17 0.02
N GLN A 288 17.45 -28.79 0.85
CA GLN A 288 16.08 -28.51 0.37
C GLN A 288 16.04 -27.17 -0.37
N SER A 289 15.30 -27.13 -1.49
CA SER A 289 15.05 -25.90 -2.23
C SER A 289 14.26 -24.91 -1.39
N ARG A 290 14.56 -23.62 -1.51
CA ARG A 290 13.79 -22.55 -0.88
C ARG A 290 12.40 -22.50 -1.51
N PRO A 291 11.29 -22.58 -0.72
CA PRO A 291 9.94 -22.53 -1.28
C PRO A 291 9.50 -21.08 -1.56
N VAL A 292 10.37 -20.27 -2.15
CA VAL A 292 10.08 -18.87 -2.52
C VAL A 292 10.22 -18.73 -4.01
N THR A 293 9.17 -18.26 -4.66
CA THR A 293 9.19 -17.94 -6.10
C THR A 293 9.33 -16.44 -6.29
N LEU A 294 10.37 -16.03 -7.01
CA LEU A 294 10.58 -14.65 -7.44
C LEU A 294 10.23 -14.52 -8.92
N PHE A 295 9.47 -13.50 -9.26
CA PHE A 295 9.17 -13.14 -10.65
C PHE A 295 10.09 -11.98 -11.05
N LEU A 296 10.99 -12.24 -11.98
CA LEU A 296 12.00 -11.30 -12.44
C LEU A 296 11.77 -10.98 -13.92
N HIS A 297 11.71 -9.70 -14.24
CA HIS A 297 11.52 -9.19 -15.60
C HIS A 297 12.81 -8.55 -16.08
N LEU A 298 13.28 -9.01 -17.23
CA LEU A 298 14.52 -8.56 -17.87
C LEU A 298 14.20 -8.12 -19.28
N SER A 299 14.82 -7.03 -19.74
CA SER A 299 14.81 -6.69 -21.16
C SER A 299 15.82 -7.55 -21.93
N ASP A 300 15.61 -7.72 -23.23
CA ASP A 300 16.56 -8.42 -24.12
C ASP A 300 17.96 -7.81 -24.05
N GLU A 301 18.03 -6.48 -23.98
CA GLU A 301 19.28 -5.76 -23.84
C GLU A 301 20.00 -6.08 -22.50
N ALA A 302 19.26 -6.14 -21.41
CA ALA A 302 19.81 -6.49 -20.09
C ALA A 302 20.33 -7.94 -20.08
N VAL A 303 19.65 -8.86 -20.76
CA VAL A 303 20.09 -10.26 -20.91
C VAL A 303 21.34 -10.34 -21.78
N ALA A 304 21.38 -9.61 -22.90
CA ALA A 304 22.48 -9.65 -23.86
C ALA A 304 23.74 -8.95 -23.35
N SER A 305 23.61 -7.81 -22.66
CA SER A 305 24.75 -7.00 -22.19
C SER A 305 25.38 -7.52 -20.90
N ALA A 306 24.73 -8.48 -20.24
CA ALA A 306 25.16 -8.98 -18.94
C ALA A 306 25.27 -7.88 -17.85
N GLY A 307 24.63 -6.77 -18.06
CA GLY A 307 24.57 -5.60 -17.17
C GLY A 307 23.20 -4.93 -17.26
N GLY A 308 22.96 -3.92 -16.43
CA GLY A 308 21.72 -3.17 -16.42
C GLY A 308 20.82 -3.53 -15.26
N VAL A 309 19.52 -3.32 -15.44
CA VAL A 309 18.50 -3.39 -14.38
C VAL A 309 17.41 -4.36 -14.78
N GLY A 310 17.09 -5.31 -13.89
CA GLY A 310 15.87 -6.09 -13.92
C GLY A 310 14.85 -5.51 -12.96
N ARG A 311 13.62 -6.01 -13.02
CA ARG A 311 12.55 -5.68 -12.08
C ARG A 311 12.09 -6.94 -11.35
N CYS A 312 12.07 -6.89 -10.03
CA CYS A 312 11.42 -7.91 -9.21
C CYS A 312 9.95 -7.53 -9.01
N GLU A 313 9.03 -8.37 -9.49
CA GLU A 313 7.59 -8.12 -9.37
C GLU A 313 7.10 -8.25 -7.93
N ASN A 314 7.62 -9.23 -7.19
CA ASN A 314 7.22 -9.49 -5.81
C ASN A 314 7.43 -8.26 -4.90
N THR A 315 8.52 -7.53 -5.13
CA THR A 315 8.91 -6.36 -4.34
C THR A 315 8.67 -5.03 -5.05
N ARG A 316 8.34 -5.07 -6.35
CA ARG A 316 8.15 -3.91 -7.25
C ARG A 316 9.38 -3.02 -7.36
N THR A 317 10.55 -3.54 -7.08
CA THR A 317 11.81 -2.77 -7.05
C THR A 317 12.69 -3.11 -8.24
N PRO A 318 13.49 -2.16 -8.73
CA PRO A 318 14.57 -2.46 -9.64
C PRO A 318 15.66 -3.27 -8.92
N ILE A 319 16.20 -4.26 -9.62
CA ILE A 319 17.25 -5.15 -9.10
C ILE A 319 18.40 -5.19 -10.10
N SER A 320 19.64 -5.22 -9.62
CA SER A 320 20.80 -5.36 -10.47
C SER A 320 20.86 -6.73 -11.15
N ILE A 321 21.34 -6.78 -12.38
CA ILE A 321 21.55 -8.04 -13.10
C ILE A 321 22.54 -8.95 -12.35
N GLU A 322 23.49 -8.36 -11.64
CA GLU A 322 24.47 -9.07 -10.82
C GLU A 322 23.78 -9.84 -9.68
N ALA A 323 22.91 -9.19 -8.92
CA ALA A 323 22.11 -9.84 -7.87
C ALA A 323 21.25 -10.98 -8.44
N ILE A 324 20.62 -10.77 -9.59
CA ILE A 324 19.83 -11.82 -10.26
C ILE A 324 20.71 -13.01 -10.65
N ARG A 325 21.92 -12.78 -11.16
CA ARG A 325 22.86 -13.86 -11.47
C ARG A 325 23.26 -14.64 -10.24
N ASP A 326 23.59 -13.95 -9.16
CA ASP A 326 23.97 -14.60 -7.91
C ASP A 326 22.84 -15.49 -7.39
N TRP A 327 21.60 -15.02 -7.47
CA TRP A 327 20.44 -15.83 -7.10
C TRP A 327 20.25 -17.05 -8.02
N CYS A 328 20.35 -16.86 -9.34
CA CYS A 328 20.24 -17.93 -10.32
C CYS A 328 21.42 -18.91 -10.27
N GLY A 329 22.60 -18.42 -9.91
CA GLY A 329 23.82 -19.25 -9.74
C GLY A 329 23.83 -20.11 -8.48
N ASN A 330 22.91 -19.89 -7.56
CA ASN A 330 22.81 -20.69 -6.35
C ASN A 330 22.31 -22.11 -6.72
N PRO A 331 23.04 -23.18 -6.33
CA PRO A 331 22.68 -24.56 -6.70
C PRO A 331 21.32 -25.02 -6.16
N ASP A 332 20.76 -24.33 -5.19
CA ASP A 332 19.44 -24.62 -4.61
C ASP A 332 18.32 -23.81 -5.27
N THR A 333 18.62 -23.01 -6.31
CA THR A 333 17.64 -22.23 -7.04
C THR A 333 17.14 -22.97 -8.28
N VAL A 334 15.83 -23.13 -8.41
CA VAL A 334 15.20 -23.62 -9.65
C VAL A 334 14.83 -22.42 -10.50
N VAL A 335 15.44 -22.32 -11.68
CA VAL A 335 15.17 -21.23 -12.63
C VAL A 335 14.21 -21.73 -13.69
N THR A 336 13.05 -21.06 -13.83
CA THR A 336 12.11 -21.30 -14.91
C THR A 336 12.07 -20.07 -15.80
N ILE A 337 12.42 -20.23 -17.07
CA ILE A 337 12.38 -19.16 -18.06
C ILE A 337 11.06 -19.26 -18.82
N ARG A 338 10.25 -18.20 -18.78
CA ARG A 338 9.06 -18.07 -19.62
C ARG A 338 9.43 -17.29 -20.88
N PRO A 339 8.77 -17.59 -22.02
CA PRO A 339 9.02 -16.88 -23.27
C PRO A 339 8.70 -15.39 -23.15
N VAL A 340 9.39 -14.59 -23.94
CA VAL A 340 9.14 -13.15 -24.10
C VAL A 340 7.69 -12.92 -24.50
N LEU A 341 7.04 -11.98 -23.83
CA LEU A 341 5.71 -11.48 -24.18
C LEU A 341 5.90 -10.21 -25.00
N ASP A 342 5.40 -10.20 -26.22
CA ASP A 342 5.26 -8.98 -26.99
C ASP A 342 4.01 -8.24 -26.50
N LEU A 343 4.21 -7.07 -25.87
CA LEU A 343 3.11 -6.26 -25.34
C LEU A 343 2.33 -5.52 -26.45
N GLU A 344 2.92 -5.40 -27.65
CA GLU A 344 2.27 -4.82 -28.83
C GLU A 344 1.48 -5.85 -29.64
N ASP A 345 1.68 -7.15 -29.38
CA ASP A 345 0.97 -8.22 -30.08
C ASP A 345 -0.54 -8.18 -29.78
N HIS A 346 -1.35 -8.21 -30.83
CA HIS A 346 -2.80 -8.26 -30.71
C HIS A 346 -3.27 -9.72 -30.56
N VAL A 347 -3.33 -10.18 -29.30
CA VAL A 347 -3.87 -11.52 -28.99
C VAL A 347 -5.39 -11.44 -28.88
N HIS A 348 -6.10 -12.27 -29.65
CA HIS A 348 -7.55 -12.39 -29.68
C HIS A 348 -7.97 -13.84 -29.48
N VAL A 349 -9.04 -14.07 -28.73
CA VAL A 349 -9.71 -15.36 -28.58
C VAL A 349 -11.23 -15.17 -28.61
N GLU A 350 -11.94 -16.16 -29.14
CA GLU A 350 -13.42 -16.11 -29.23
C GLU A 350 -14.10 -16.52 -27.91
N ALA A 351 -13.37 -17.17 -27.00
CA ALA A 351 -13.88 -17.62 -25.72
C ALA A 351 -14.03 -16.44 -24.73
N TYR A 352 -14.99 -16.56 -23.79
CA TYR A 352 -15.13 -15.63 -22.68
C TYR A 352 -13.95 -15.71 -21.70
N GLU A 353 -13.46 -16.92 -21.46
CA GLU A 353 -12.34 -17.17 -20.56
C GLU A 353 -11.04 -16.60 -21.13
N VAL A 354 -10.29 -15.90 -20.30
CA VAL A 354 -9.03 -15.27 -20.68
C VAL A 354 -7.90 -16.29 -20.52
N PRO A 355 -7.21 -16.70 -21.61
CA PRO A 355 -6.10 -17.66 -21.52
C PRO A 355 -4.90 -17.08 -20.77
N ASP A 356 -4.09 -17.93 -20.14
CA ASP A 356 -2.91 -17.55 -19.34
C ASP A 356 -1.94 -16.62 -20.08
N ARG A 357 -1.70 -16.85 -21.39
CA ARG A 357 -0.84 -15.99 -22.20
C ARG A 357 -1.39 -14.56 -22.27
N LEU A 358 -2.69 -14.41 -22.44
CA LEU A 358 -3.34 -13.11 -22.54
C LEU A 358 -3.42 -12.44 -21.16
N GLN A 359 -3.69 -13.22 -20.10
CA GLN A 359 -3.60 -12.74 -18.72
C GLN A 359 -2.20 -12.19 -18.46
N ALA A 360 -1.15 -12.96 -18.78
CA ALA A 360 0.23 -12.54 -18.56
C ALA A 360 0.58 -11.26 -19.36
N GLN A 361 0.05 -11.09 -20.59
CA GLN A 361 0.24 -9.88 -21.38
C GLN A 361 -0.42 -8.66 -20.73
N VAL A 362 -1.66 -8.79 -20.24
CA VAL A 362 -2.38 -7.73 -19.54
C VAL A 362 -1.68 -7.38 -18.23
N ASP A 363 -1.25 -8.39 -17.44
CA ASP A 363 -0.52 -8.18 -16.19
C ASP A 363 0.77 -7.39 -16.40
N GLN A 364 1.52 -7.69 -17.47
CA GLN A 364 2.78 -7.00 -17.76
C GLN A 364 2.57 -5.60 -18.32
N ARG A 365 1.52 -5.37 -19.08
CA ARG A 365 1.17 -4.05 -19.59
C ARG A 365 0.71 -3.12 -18.47
N ASP A 366 -0.20 -3.59 -17.61
CA ASP A 366 -0.89 -2.75 -16.63
C ASP A 366 -0.11 -2.62 -15.32
N LEU A 367 0.67 -3.64 -14.94
CA LEU A 367 1.49 -3.77 -13.74
C LEU A 367 0.69 -3.70 -12.43
N THR A 368 -0.33 -2.88 -12.37
CA THR A 368 -1.23 -2.70 -11.21
C THR A 368 -2.67 -2.58 -11.68
N CYS A 369 -3.61 -2.67 -10.74
CA CYS A 369 -5.00 -2.31 -11.02
C CYS A 369 -5.08 -0.93 -11.70
N VAL A 370 -5.82 -0.86 -12.80
CA VAL A 370 -5.93 0.35 -13.64
C VAL A 370 -6.94 1.38 -13.12
N PHE A 371 -7.58 1.14 -11.98
CA PHE A 371 -8.38 2.16 -11.30
C PHE A 371 -7.48 3.31 -10.80
N PRO A 372 -7.91 4.57 -10.89
CA PRO A 372 -7.13 5.72 -10.45
C PRO A 372 -6.51 5.55 -9.06
N TRP A 373 -5.21 5.86 -8.94
CA TRP A 373 -4.42 5.79 -7.71
C TRP A 373 -4.30 4.40 -7.05
N CYS A 374 -4.85 3.34 -7.65
CA CYS A 374 -4.71 1.99 -7.11
C CYS A 374 -3.33 1.42 -7.38
N THR A 375 -2.74 0.79 -6.37
CA THR A 375 -1.38 0.20 -6.44
C THR A 375 -1.38 -1.32 -6.29
N ARG A 376 -2.55 -1.99 -6.29
CA ARG A 376 -2.64 -3.44 -6.18
C ARG A 376 -2.02 -4.11 -7.41
N PRO A 377 -1.14 -5.12 -7.25
CA PRO A 377 -0.51 -5.80 -8.38
C PRO A 377 -1.54 -6.38 -9.37
N ALA A 378 -1.27 -6.25 -10.67
CA ALA A 378 -2.15 -6.75 -11.74
C ALA A 378 -2.36 -8.26 -11.65
N ARG A 379 -1.32 -9.03 -11.33
CA ARG A 379 -1.38 -10.50 -11.17
C ARG A 379 -2.41 -10.98 -10.13
N GLY A 380 -2.80 -10.16 -9.19
CA GLY A 380 -3.86 -10.44 -8.21
C GLY A 380 -5.21 -9.80 -8.57
N CYS A 381 -5.35 -9.30 -9.79
CA CYS A 381 -6.54 -8.64 -10.28
C CYS A 381 -7.38 -9.57 -11.16
N ASP A 382 -8.66 -9.22 -11.31
CA ASP A 382 -9.50 -9.79 -12.36
C ASP A 382 -9.12 -9.16 -13.70
N HIS A 383 -9.18 -9.92 -14.79
CA HIS A 383 -9.02 -9.41 -16.14
C HIS A 383 -10.39 -8.99 -16.68
N ASP A 384 -10.74 -7.72 -16.49
CA ASP A 384 -12.04 -7.17 -16.83
C ASP A 384 -12.14 -6.81 -18.31
N HIS A 385 -13.28 -7.13 -18.91
CA HIS A 385 -13.61 -6.67 -20.27
C HIS A 385 -14.04 -5.20 -20.21
N VAL A 386 -13.27 -4.30 -20.83
CA VAL A 386 -13.58 -2.86 -20.92
C VAL A 386 -14.97 -2.67 -21.51
N ILE A 387 -15.20 -3.24 -22.68
CA ILE A 387 -16.53 -3.44 -23.26
C ILE A 387 -17.00 -4.83 -22.81
N PRO A 388 -18.07 -4.94 -22.01
CA PRO A 388 -18.53 -6.22 -21.50
C PRO A 388 -18.78 -7.24 -22.61
N HIS A 389 -18.40 -8.50 -22.40
CA HIS A 389 -18.60 -9.57 -23.37
C HIS A 389 -20.09 -9.74 -23.76
N ALA A 390 -21.00 -9.59 -22.79
CA ALA A 390 -22.45 -9.59 -23.02
C ALA A 390 -22.92 -8.41 -23.91
N GLY A 391 -22.11 -7.35 -24.00
CA GLY A 391 -22.33 -6.19 -24.87
C GLY A 391 -21.59 -6.28 -26.21
N GLY A 392 -21.04 -7.45 -26.57
CA GLY A 392 -20.32 -7.67 -27.81
C GLY A 392 -18.82 -7.37 -27.74
N GLY A 393 -18.27 -7.14 -26.53
CA GLY A 393 -16.83 -6.99 -26.33
C GLY A 393 -16.10 -8.31 -26.57
N THR A 394 -14.94 -8.24 -27.21
CA THR A 394 -14.10 -9.40 -27.51
C THR A 394 -13.10 -9.67 -26.42
N THR A 395 -12.66 -10.92 -26.27
CA THR A 395 -11.55 -11.29 -25.37
C THR A 395 -10.24 -11.08 -26.12
N CYS A 396 -9.68 -9.88 -26.03
CA CYS A 396 -8.43 -9.51 -26.70
C CYS A 396 -7.60 -8.55 -25.85
N SER A 397 -6.30 -8.41 -26.15
CA SER A 397 -5.41 -7.47 -25.47
C SER A 397 -5.90 -6.01 -25.56
N CYS A 398 -6.68 -5.67 -26.55
CA CYS A 398 -7.29 -4.34 -26.79
C CYS A 398 -8.61 -4.10 -26.01
N ASN A 399 -9.14 -5.11 -25.27
CA ASN A 399 -10.40 -5.00 -24.53
C ASN A 399 -10.32 -5.56 -23.11
N LEU A 400 -9.13 -5.92 -22.63
CA LEU A 400 -8.93 -6.43 -21.28
C LEU A 400 -8.10 -5.46 -20.45
N ALA A 401 -8.44 -5.35 -19.16
CA ALA A 401 -7.76 -4.49 -18.20
C ALA A 401 -7.69 -5.17 -16.83
N ALA A 402 -6.59 -4.94 -16.09
CA ALA A 402 -6.42 -5.49 -14.75
C ALA A 402 -7.21 -4.64 -13.72
N LEU A 403 -8.27 -5.20 -13.13
CA LEU A 403 -9.03 -4.56 -12.06
C LEU A 403 -9.03 -5.43 -10.80
N CYS A 404 -8.59 -4.89 -9.66
CA CYS A 404 -8.72 -5.62 -8.42
C CYS A 404 -10.21 -5.83 -8.08
N ARG A 405 -10.53 -6.91 -7.34
CA ARG A 405 -11.91 -7.31 -7.04
C ARG A 405 -12.80 -6.15 -6.55
N ARG A 406 -12.28 -5.23 -5.74
CA ARG A 406 -13.01 -4.05 -5.27
C ARG A 406 -13.38 -3.13 -6.42
N HIS A 407 -12.43 -2.76 -7.27
CA HIS A 407 -12.65 -1.81 -8.35
C HIS A 407 -13.40 -2.41 -9.54
N HIS A 408 -13.27 -3.72 -9.76
CA HIS A 408 -14.11 -4.45 -10.70
C HIS A 408 -15.59 -4.41 -10.27
N ARG A 409 -15.88 -4.68 -8.99
CA ARG A 409 -17.25 -4.55 -8.45
C ARG A 409 -17.75 -3.11 -8.50
N LEU A 410 -16.89 -2.13 -8.21
CA LEU A 410 -17.21 -0.72 -8.32
C LEU A 410 -17.67 -0.36 -9.74
N LYS A 411 -16.90 -0.75 -10.76
CA LYS A 411 -17.27 -0.55 -12.18
C LYS A 411 -18.58 -1.23 -12.52
N THR A 412 -18.82 -2.44 -12.02
CA THR A 412 -19.99 -3.27 -12.39
C THR A 412 -21.28 -2.75 -11.75
N HIS A 413 -21.24 -2.25 -10.50
CA HIS A 413 -22.43 -1.99 -9.69
C HIS A 413 -22.67 -0.49 -9.41
N THR A 414 -21.83 0.40 -9.91
CA THR A 414 -21.97 1.84 -9.69
C THR A 414 -21.88 2.61 -11.02
N PRO A 415 -22.17 3.92 -11.04
CA PRO A 415 -22.03 4.74 -12.25
C PRO A 415 -20.59 4.98 -12.73
N TRP A 416 -19.57 4.47 -12.05
CA TRP A 416 -18.20 4.54 -12.53
C TRP A 416 -18.06 3.92 -13.91
N ARG A 417 -17.37 4.60 -14.81
CA ARG A 417 -17.13 4.14 -16.19
C ARG A 417 -15.69 4.38 -16.58
N TYR A 418 -15.19 3.54 -17.47
CA TYR A 418 -13.93 3.80 -18.12
C TYR A 418 -13.94 3.31 -19.57
N VAL A 419 -13.05 3.90 -20.36
CA VAL A 419 -12.71 3.46 -21.71
C VAL A 419 -11.21 3.27 -21.82
N MET A 420 -10.78 2.44 -22.74
CA MET A 420 -9.38 2.21 -23.08
C MET A 420 -9.18 2.61 -24.55
N PRO A 421 -8.81 3.88 -24.83
CA PRO A 421 -8.58 4.35 -26.20
C PRO A 421 -7.46 3.59 -26.90
N GLU A 422 -6.42 3.24 -26.16
CA GLU A 422 -5.28 2.43 -26.60
C GLU A 422 -4.90 1.45 -25.46
N PRO A 423 -4.35 0.26 -25.76
CA PRO A 423 -3.89 -0.67 -24.75
C PRO A 423 -2.92 -0.01 -23.76
N GLY A 424 -3.27 -0.03 -22.46
CA GLY A 424 -2.49 0.61 -21.40
C GLY A 424 -2.83 2.07 -21.09
N LEU A 425 -3.78 2.67 -21.83
CA LEU A 425 -4.30 4.03 -21.59
C LEU A 425 -5.77 3.96 -21.20
N TYR A 426 -6.11 4.44 -20.01
CA TYR A 426 -7.46 4.37 -19.46
C TYR A 426 -7.98 5.73 -19.09
N VAL A 427 -9.20 6.03 -19.50
CA VAL A 427 -9.91 7.26 -19.13
C VAL A 427 -11.09 6.88 -18.25
N TRP A 428 -11.00 7.24 -16.99
CA TRP A 428 -12.02 6.97 -15.98
C TRP A 428 -12.91 8.18 -15.78
N THR A 429 -14.21 7.95 -15.60
CA THR A 429 -15.19 8.99 -15.24
C THR A 429 -15.91 8.55 -13.96
N SER A 430 -15.89 9.42 -12.94
CA SER A 430 -16.57 9.19 -11.67
C SER A 430 -18.07 9.45 -11.79
N PRO A 431 -18.90 9.02 -10.82
CA PRO A 431 -20.33 9.30 -10.77
C PRO A 431 -20.69 10.80 -10.86
N HIS A 432 -19.86 11.68 -10.30
CA HIS A 432 -20.06 13.13 -10.34
C HIS A 432 -19.31 13.84 -11.49
N GLY A 433 -18.75 13.07 -12.44
CA GLY A 433 -18.19 13.62 -13.67
C GLY A 433 -16.71 14.00 -13.60
N TYR A 434 -15.99 13.72 -12.52
CA TYR A 434 -14.54 13.87 -12.47
C TYR A 434 -13.86 12.87 -13.43
N VAL A 435 -12.82 13.32 -14.13
CA VAL A 435 -12.17 12.54 -15.18
C VAL A 435 -10.68 12.33 -14.86
N PHE A 436 -10.25 11.09 -14.93
CA PHE A 436 -8.89 10.69 -14.62
C PHE A 436 -8.28 9.89 -15.76
N LEU A 437 -7.07 10.28 -16.15
CA LEU A 437 -6.24 9.53 -17.08
C LEU A 437 -5.33 8.61 -16.29
N ARG A 438 -5.30 7.33 -16.64
CA ARG A 438 -4.40 6.32 -16.05
C ARG A 438 -3.58 5.67 -17.14
N ASP A 439 -2.27 5.72 -17.03
CA ASP A 439 -1.30 5.07 -17.91
C ASP A 439 -0.13 4.45 -17.12
N HIS A 440 0.93 4.04 -17.82
CA HIS A 440 2.14 3.45 -17.23
C HIS A 440 2.90 4.43 -16.29
N THR A 441 2.71 5.75 -16.44
CA THR A 441 3.36 6.77 -15.60
C THR A 441 2.59 7.03 -14.31
N GLY A 442 1.31 6.69 -14.26
CA GLY A 442 0.47 6.87 -13.09
C GLY A 442 -0.93 7.38 -13.41
N THR A 443 -1.51 8.12 -12.49
CA THR A 443 -2.84 8.74 -12.64
C THR A 443 -2.70 10.25 -12.72
N THR A 444 -3.41 10.86 -13.65
CA THR A 444 -3.51 12.32 -13.82
C THR A 444 -4.98 12.74 -13.75
N ASP A 445 -5.30 13.74 -12.94
CA ASP A 445 -6.62 14.39 -12.97
C ASP A 445 -6.69 15.28 -14.20
N VAL A 446 -7.63 14.98 -15.09
CA VAL A 446 -7.91 15.72 -16.32
C VAL A 446 -9.33 16.28 -16.33
N THR A 447 -9.91 16.43 -15.15
CA THR A 447 -11.26 16.96 -14.97
C THR A 447 -11.38 18.37 -15.58
N PRO A 448 -12.39 18.63 -16.40
CA PRO A 448 -12.59 19.95 -17.00
C PRO A 448 -12.74 21.06 -15.93
N PRO A 449 -12.19 22.26 -16.15
CA PRO A 449 -12.24 23.36 -15.19
C PRO A 449 -13.67 23.77 -14.78
N SER A 450 -14.66 23.48 -15.60
CA SER A 450 -16.09 23.74 -15.28
C SER A 450 -16.60 22.94 -14.07
N LEU A 451 -15.99 21.79 -13.76
CA LEU A 451 -16.32 20.96 -12.59
C LEU A 451 -15.45 21.29 -11.38
N THR A 452 -14.28 21.90 -11.59
CA THR A 452 -13.33 22.25 -10.52
C THR A 452 -13.53 23.67 -9.99
N ALA A 453 -14.39 24.48 -10.62
CA ALA A 453 -14.68 25.84 -10.18
C ALA A 453 -15.39 25.82 -8.81
N ILE A 454 -14.68 26.18 -7.75
CA ILE A 454 -15.25 26.38 -6.42
C ILE A 454 -16.17 27.60 -6.51
N PRO A 455 -17.47 27.50 -6.18
CA PRO A 455 -18.37 28.66 -6.15
C PRO A 455 -17.79 29.70 -5.19
N GLY A 456 -17.38 30.89 -5.73
CA GLY A 456 -16.85 32.00 -4.95
C GLY A 456 -15.33 32.20 -4.98
N CYS A 457 -14.53 31.30 -5.58
CA CYS A 457 -13.13 31.57 -5.87
C CYS A 457 -12.98 32.11 -7.28
N GLN A 458 -12.94 33.46 -7.42
CA GLN A 458 -12.47 34.06 -8.66
C GLN A 458 -10.97 33.82 -8.78
N ALA A 459 -10.54 33.22 -9.89
CA ALA A 459 -9.14 33.20 -10.25
C ALA A 459 -8.58 34.63 -10.21
N PRO A 460 -7.33 34.86 -9.73
CA PRO A 460 -6.71 36.15 -9.85
C PRO A 460 -6.72 36.54 -11.35
N SER A 461 -7.36 37.66 -11.67
CA SER A 461 -7.32 38.20 -13.01
C SER A 461 -5.88 38.37 -13.43
N ASP A 462 -5.49 37.79 -14.55
CA ASP A 462 -4.24 38.12 -15.25
C ASP A 462 -4.28 39.65 -15.49
N THR A 463 -3.63 40.38 -14.60
CA THR A 463 -3.32 41.77 -14.88
C THR A 463 -2.19 41.75 -15.88
N ASP A 464 -2.46 42.26 -17.06
CA ASP A 464 -1.54 42.54 -18.14
C ASP A 464 -0.17 43.02 -17.61
N PRO A 465 0.94 42.59 -18.21
CA PRO A 465 2.23 43.17 -17.90
C PRO A 465 2.23 44.64 -18.33
N PRO A 466 2.84 45.54 -17.57
CA PRO A 466 2.92 46.92 -17.97
C PRO A 466 3.76 47.05 -19.26
N ASP A 467 3.18 47.65 -20.26
CA ASP A 467 3.85 48.13 -21.44
C ASP A 467 5.02 49.05 -21.04
N GLN A 468 6.14 48.82 -21.71
CA GLN A 468 7.44 49.55 -21.83
C GLN A 468 8.61 48.95 -21.06
#